data_de87e6832ed92faca8b2845045aad911
#
_entry.id   de87e6832ed92faca8b2845045aad911
#
_cell.length_a   1.000
_cell.length_b   1.000
_cell.length_c   1.000
_cell.angle_alpha   90.00
_cell.angle_beta   90.00
_cell.angle_gamma   90.00
#
_symmetry.space_group_name_H-M   'P 1'
#
loop_
_entity.id
_entity.type
_entity.pdbx_description
1 polymer ?
#
loop_
_entity_poly.entity_id
_entity_poly.type
_entity_poly.pdbx_seq_one_letter_code
_entity_poly.pdbx_strand_id
1 'polypeptide(L)'
;MKYHLYNGDCLDVLKDLEDVDTLFADPPDNLDLSYNEYRDRMPDADYIKLLHRWLDAFVLKAKTVWFSYNSRWTFEVGKIVTEVVGLRAGNLEAKPCVQTFTFGQHNQNDLGNNHRPLIRLRWWDAPLFPDAIRVPSWRQENSDKRADPRGRVPGDVFDFTRVVGNSKQRRPWHPTQLNEGLVERCLKLTTPPGGVVLDPFAGTGTTLRVCKPNGFNCTLIELDPAYCARIAAENSLSLIVYAHRSVWVA
;
A
#
# COMPACT_ATOMS: atom_id res chain seq x y z
N MET A 1 -3.85 -10.92 -18.56
CA MET A 1 -3.98 -10.02 -17.41
C MET A 1 -4.68 -8.75 -17.83
N LYS A 2 -5.52 -8.20 -16.95
CA LYS A 2 -6.25 -6.95 -17.19
C LYS A 2 -5.64 -5.87 -16.30
N TYR A 3 -5.40 -4.70 -16.88
CA TYR A 3 -4.85 -3.54 -16.17
C TYR A 3 -5.71 -2.31 -16.46
N HIS A 4 -6.19 -1.66 -15.41
CA HIS A 4 -7.03 -0.47 -15.52
C HIS A 4 -6.39 0.68 -14.74
N LEU A 5 -6.47 1.87 -15.29
CA LEU A 5 -6.01 3.10 -14.64
C LEU A 5 -7.13 4.14 -14.70
N TYR A 6 -7.62 4.53 -13.53
CA TYR A 6 -8.65 5.53 -13.36
C TYR A 6 -8.05 6.84 -12.88
N ASN A 7 -8.41 7.94 -13.53
CA ASN A 7 -8.12 9.27 -13.00
C ASN A 7 -9.34 9.80 -12.26
N GLY A 8 -9.24 9.94 -10.95
CA GLY A 8 -10.34 10.41 -10.10
C GLY A 8 -10.09 10.21 -8.61
N ASP A 9 -11.03 10.68 -7.79
CA ASP A 9 -11.03 10.41 -6.35
C ASP A 9 -11.31 8.93 -6.07
N CYS A 10 -10.49 8.31 -5.21
CA CYS A 10 -10.60 6.89 -4.95
C CYS A 10 -11.94 6.49 -4.32
N LEU A 11 -12.50 7.32 -3.42
CA LEU A 11 -13.79 7.03 -2.79
C LEU A 11 -14.97 7.11 -3.77
N ASP A 12 -14.83 7.87 -4.86
CA ASP A 12 -15.85 7.93 -5.90
C ASP A 12 -15.71 6.76 -6.87
N VAL A 13 -14.50 6.49 -7.35
CA VAL A 13 -14.22 5.38 -8.28
C VAL A 13 -14.58 4.02 -7.64
N LEU A 14 -14.27 3.83 -6.36
CA LEU A 14 -14.56 2.58 -5.65
C LEU A 14 -16.03 2.18 -5.66
N LYS A 15 -16.96 3.13 -5.77
CA LYS A 15 -18.40 2.83 -5.77
C LYS A 15 -18.83 1.97 -6.97
N ASP A 16 -18.14 2.17 -8.10
CA ASP A 16 -18.47 1.53 -9.36
C ASP A 16 -17.56 0.33 -9.70
N LEU A 17 -16.57 0.04 -8.84
CA LEU A 17 -15.70 -1.14 -9.01
C LEU A 17 -16.31 -2.37 -8.33
N GLU A 18 -15.98 -3.55 -8.86
CA GLU A 18 -16.23 -4.82 -8.18
C GLU A 18 -15.26 -5.03 -7.02
N ASP A 19 -15.58 -5.98 -6.14
CA ASP A 19 -14.71 -6.36 -5.03
C ASP A 19 -13.45 -7.06 -5.53
N VAL A 20 -12.36 -6.87 -4.79
CA VAL A 20 -11.02 -7.36 -5.19
C VAL A 20 -10.43 -8.32 -4.14
N ASP A 21 -9.40 -9.07 -4.53
CA ASP A 21 -8.72 -9.97 -3.60
C ASP A 21 -7.82 -9.19 -2.63
N THR A 22 -7.03 -8.25 -3.14
CA THR A 22 -6.10 -7.47 -2.32
C THR A 22 -6.15 -5.99 -2.71
N LEU A 23 -6.22 -5.13 -1.71
CA LEU A 23 -6.05 -3.69 -1.84
C LEU A 23 -4.75 -3.29 -1.14
N PHE A 24 -3.90 -2.55 -1.84
CA PHE A 24 -2.68 -1.97 -1.27
C PHE A 24 -2.78 -0.45 -1.31
N ALA A 25 -2.82 0.19 -0.15
CA ALA A 25 -3.00 1.64 0.00
C ALA A 25 -1.80 2.30 0.68
N ASP A 26 -1.26 3.33 0.06
CA ASP A 26 -0.24 4.24 0.61
C ASP A 26 -0.69 5.69 0.40
N PRO A 27 -1.66 6.18 1.21
CA PRO A 27 -2.24 7.50 1.04
C PRO A 27 -1.22 8.61 1.31
N PRO A 28 -1.50 9.86 0.85
CA PRO A 28 -0.78 11.04 1.31
C PRO A 28 -0.85 11.16 2.83
N ASP A 29 0.25 11.57 3.46
CA ASP A 29 0.41 11.51 4.93
C ASP A 29 0.02 12.80 5.67
N ASN A 30 -0.48 13.82 5.00
CA ASN A 30 -0.76 15.17 5.56
C ASN A 30 0.49 15.83 6.17
N LEU A 31 1.61 15.77 5.44
CA LEU A 31 2.91 16.29 5.87
C LEU A 31 3.38 17.52 5.07
N ASP A 32 2.48 18.16 4.32
CA ASP A 32 2.78 19.30 3.45
C ASP A 32 3.80 18.99 2.37
N LEU A 33 3.76 17.74 1.83
CA LEU A 33 4.62 17.35 0.72
C LEU A 33 4.14 18.00 -0.58
N SER A 34 5.09 18.40 -1.41
CA SER A 34 4.82 19.02 -2.71
C SER A 34 4.42 17.98 -3.75
N TYR A 35 3.12 17.61 -3.78
CA TYR A 35 2.52 16.93 -4.91
C TYR A 35 2.19 17.94 -6.03
N ASN A 36 1.85 17.47 -7.21
CA ASN A 36 1.59 18.34 -8.34
C ASN A 36 0.31 19.18 -8.14
N GLU A 37 -0.86 18.55 -8.04
CA GLU A 37 -2.15 19.24 -7.85
C GLU A 37 -2.71 19.05 -6.44
N TYR A 38 -2.41 17.93 -5.78
CA TYR A 38 -2.93 17.62 -4.46
C TYR A 38 -2.21 18.44 -3.38
N ARG A 39 -2.98 19.13 -2.56
CA ARG A 39 -2.45 19.82 -1.39
C ARG A 39 -2.42 18.87 -0.18
N ASP A 40 -1.23 18.36 0.16
CA ASP A 40 -0.98 17.44 1.28
C ASP A 40 -0.98 18.17 2.63
N ARG A 41 -1.99 19.02 2.83
CA ARG A 41 -2.16 19.80 4.07
C ARG A 41 -3.62 20.13 4.32
N MET A 42 -4.15 19.55 5.39
CA MET A 42 -5.46 19.86 5.92
C MET A 42 -5.41 19.84 7.46
N PRO A 43 -6.42 20.38 8.18
CA PRO A 43 -6.52 20.24 9.62
C PRO A 43 -6.47 18.76 10.04
N ASP A 44 -5.72 18.45 11.09
CA ASP A 44 -5.51 17.05 11.55
C ASP A 44 -6.84 16.32 11.81
N ALA A 45 -7.83 17.03 12.37
CA ALA A 45 -9.16 16.46 12.62
C ALA A 45 -9.89 16.03 11.33
N ASP A 46 -9.68 16.72 10.24
CA ASP A 46 -10.30 16.38 8.95
C ASP A 46 -9.53 15.25 8.25
N TYR A 47 -8.20 15.24 8.39
CA TYR A 47 -7.40 14.12 7.91
C TYR A 47 -7.74 12.81 8.65
N ILE A 48 -7.95 12.83 9.97
CA ILE A 48 -8.39 11.68 10.76
C ILE A 48 -9.74 11.15 10.25
N LYS A 49 -10.71 12.04 9.97
CA LYS A 49 -11.99 11.64 9.36
C LYS A 49 -11.79 10.99 7.99
N LEU A 50 -10.86 11.52 7.19
CA LEU A 50 -10.55 10.98 5.89
C LEU A 50 -9.89 9.60 5.98
N LEU A 51 -8.93 9.41 6.91
CA LEU A 51 -8.36 8.09 7.22
C LEU A 51 -9.43 7.07 7.58
N HIS A 52 -10.41 7.46 8.40
CA HIS A 52 -11.52 6.58 8.78
C HIS A 52 -12.36 6.19 7.56
N ARG A 53 -12.73 7.17 6.73
CA ARG A 53 -13.51 6.92 5.50
C ARG A 53 -12.78 5.98 4.53
N TRP A 54 -11.47 6.17 4.35
CA TRP A 54 -10.66 5.30 3.52
C TRP A 54 -10.64 3.86 4.06
N LEU A 55 -10.25 3.69 5.32
CA LEU A 55 -10.14 2.36 5.92
C LEU A 55 -11.48 1.62 5.90
N ASP A 56 -12.58 2.29 6.21
CA ASP A 56 -13.92 1.70 6.17
C ASP A 56 -14.31 1.28 4.73
N ALA A 57 -14.09 2.14 3.75
CA ALA A 57 -14.37 1.83 2.35
C ALA A 57 -13.48 0.68 1.82
N PHE A 58 -12.21 0.65 2.19
CA PHE A 58 -11.26 -0.34 1.68
C PHE A 58 -11.54 -1.75 2.21
N VAL A 59 -11.89 -1.90 3.49
CA VAL A 59 -12.24 -3.22 4.05
C VAL A 59 -13.56 -3.77 3.51
N LEU A 60 -14.44 -2.92 3.00
CA LEU A 60 -15.67 -3.34 2.32
C LEU A 60 -15.40 -3.73 0.86
N LYS A 61 -14.31 -3.25 0.26
CA LYS A 61 -13.98 -3.44 -1.16
C LYS A 61 -13.02 -4.61 -1.41
N ALA A 62 -12.22 -5.02 -0.42
CA ALA A 62 -11.19 -6.03 -0.61
C ALA A 62 -11.23 -7.13 0.47
N LYS A 63 -10.87 -8.37 0.07
CA LYS A 63 -10.69 -9.47 1.03
C LYS A 63 -9.51 -9.25 1.97
N THR A 64 -8.47 -8.58 1.48
CA THR A 64 -7.31 -8.17 2.29
C THR A 64 -6.89 -6.75 1.91
N VAL A 65 -6.66 -5.93 2.92
CA VAL A 65 -6.15 -4.55 2.78
C VAL A 65 -4.78 -4.46 3.43
N TRP A 66 -3.81 -3.94 2.70
CA TRP A 66 -2.55 -3.45 3.21
C TRP A 66 -2.60 -1.93 3.24
N PHE A 67 -2.40 -1.35 4.42
CA PHE A 67 -2.48 0.10 4.62
C PHE A 67 -1.17 0.62 5.21
N SER A 68 -0.43 1.39 4.43
CA SER A 68 0.82 2.05 4.81
C SER A 68 0.54 3.47 5.26
N TYR A 69 1.20 3.96 6.30
CA TYR A 69 0.96 5.31 6.83
C TYR A 69 2.19 5.85 7.56
N ASN A 70 2.24 7.16 7.79
CA ASN A 70 3.31 7.78 8.54
C ASN A 70 3.15 7.50 10.05
N SER A 71 4.27 7.23 10.74
CA SER A 71 4.29 6.95 12.19
C SER A 71 3.68 8.05 13.07
N ARG A 72 3.59 9.29 12.56
CA ARG A 72 2.85 10.39 13.20
C ARG A 72 1.40 9.99 13.54
N TRP A 73 0.77 9.17 12.70
CA TRP A 73 -0.64 8.80 12.81
C TRP A 73 -0.87 7.45 13.49
N THR A 74 0.14 6.90 14.18
CA THR A 74 0.07 5.55 14.74
C THR A 74 -1.10 5.36 15.72
N PHE A 75 -1.34 6.33 16.58
CA PHE A 75 -2.40 6.24 17.60
C PHE A 75 -3.79 6.43 16.99
N GLU A 76 -3.94 7.36 16.06
CA GLU A 76 -5.18 7.64 15.35
C GLU A 76 -5.57 6.46 14.46
N VAL A 77 -4.63 5.96 13.66
CA VAL A 77 -4.86 4.77 12.82
C VAL A 77 -5.16 3.55 13.68
N GLY A 78 -4.45 3.36 14.81
CA GLY A 78 -4.72 2.27 15.74
C GLY A 78 -6.14 2.32 16.30
N LYS A 79 -6.62 3.50 16.68
CA LYS A 79 -8.01 3.72 17.12
C LYS A 79 -9.01 3.39 16.03
N ILE A 80 -8.82 3.95 14.83
CA ILE A 80 -9.70 3.72 13.68
C ILE A 80 -9.77 2.22 13.34
N VAL A 81 -8.62 1.54 13.31
CA VAL A 81 -8.56 0.09 13.03
C VAL A 81 -9.34 -0.70 14.08
N THR A 82 -9.22 -0.34 15.36
CA THR A 82 -9.98 -0.99 16.44
C THR A 82 -11.48 -0.83 16.23
N GLU A 83 -11.95 0.36 15.86
CA GLU A 83 -13.34 0.65 15.56
C GLU A 83 -13.83 -0.13 14.32
N VAL A 84 -13.06 -0.09 13.23
CA VAL A 84 -13.39 -0.77 11.97
C VAL A 84 -13.45 -2.29 12.16
N VAL A 85 -12.52 -2.88 12.90
CA VAL A 85 -12.52 -4.33 13.23
C VAL A 85 -13.69 -4.68 14.14
N GLY A 86 -13.94 -3.87 15.16
CA GLY A 86 -15.04 -4.08 16.11
C GLY A 86 -16.42 -4.12 15.43
N LEU A 87 -16.65 -3.25 14.44
CA LEU A 87 -17.89 -3.22 13.66
C LEU A 87 -18.12 -4.48 12.79
N ARG A 88 -17.09 -5.31 12.54
CA ARG A 88 -17.17 -6.53 11.72
C ARG A 88 -17.31 -7.81 12.55
N ALA A 89 -17.65 -7.69 13.84
CA ALA A 89 -17.99 -8.79 14.73
C ALA A 89 -16.97 -9.97 14.72
N GLY A 90 -15.67 -9.66 14.68
CA GLY A 90 -14.61 -10.68 14.70
C GLY A 90 -14.31 -11.33 13.34
N ASN A 91 -14.99 -10.95 12.27
CA ASN A 91 -14.75 -11.50 10.93
C ASN A 91 -13.60 -10.80 10.19
N LEU A 92 -13.09 -9.69 10.72
CA LEU A 92 -11.94 -8.95 10.21
C LEU A 92 -10.81 -8.99 11.24
N GLU A 93 -9.64 -9.44 10.85
CA GLU A 93 -8.43 -9.41 11.67
C GLU A 93 -7.51 -8.26 11.27
N ALA A 94 -6.82 -7.68 12.24
CA ALA A 94 -5.78 -6.69 12.03
C ALA A 94 -4.42 -7.26 12.46
N LYS A 95 -3.40 -7.15 11.60
CA LYS A 95 -2.02 -7.47 11.91
C LYS A 95 -1.13 -6.27 11.70
N PRO A 96 -0.59 -5.66 12.75
CA PRO A 96 0.42 -4.61 12.61
C PRO A 96 1.71 -5.20 12.05
N CYS A 97 2.31 -4.47 11.13
CA CYS A 97 3.60 -4.75 10.52
C CYS A 97 4.40 -3.45 10.46
N VAL A 98 5.68 -3.55 10.16
CA VAL A 98 6.54 -2.37 10.06
C VAL A 98 7.58 -2.55 8.96
N GLN A 99 7.74 -1.53 8.11
CA GLN A 99 8.90 -1.42 7.24
C GLN A 99 10.01 -0.71 8.00
N THR A 100 11.20 -1.30 8.05
CA THR A 100 12.40 -0.66 8.60
C THR A 100 13.34 -0.19 7.49
N PHE A 101 14.11 0.84 7.78
CA PHE A 101 15.15 1.33 6.88
C PHE A 101 16.30 1.94 7.69
N THR A 102 17.53 1.75 7.20
CA THR A 102 18.74 2.20 7.89
C THR A 102 19.04 3.66 7.63
N PHE A 103 18.61 4.19 6.48
CA PHE A 103 18.79 5.58 6.10
C PHE A 103 17.54 6.37 6.47
N GLY A 104 17.53 6.85 7.69
CA GLY A 104 16.43 7.61 8.28
C GLY A 104 16.72 9.10 8.39
N GLN A 105 15.81 9.79 9.04
CA GLN A 105 16.02 11.17 9.44
C GLN A 105 17.01 11.22 10.61
N HIS A 106 18.10 11.96 10.41
CA HIS A 106 19.06 12.20 11.46
C HIS A 106 18.41 13.13 12.50
N ASN A 107 18.33 12.68 13.74
CA ASN A 107 17.91 13.51 14.86
C ASN A 107 19.09 13.62 15.83
N GLN A 108 19.40 14.84 16.26
CA GLN A 108 20.50 15.09 17.19
C GLN A 108 20.04 15.10 18.66
N ASN A 109 18.73 15.26 18.90
CA ASN A 109 18.19 15.50 20.23
C ASN A 109 17.20 14.40 20.68
N ASP A 110 16.85 13.50 19.80
CA ASP A 110 15.91 12.40 20.08
C ASP A 110 16.13 11.23 19.12
N LEU A 111 15.35 10.16 19.27
CA LEU A 111 15.39 9.00 18.38
C LEU A 111 15.07 9.37 16.92
N GLY A 112 15.88 8.89 15.99
CA GLY A 112 15.62 9.04 14.57
C GLY A 112 14.44 8.19 14.11
N ASN A 113 13.65 8.70 13.16
CA ASN A 113 12.55 7.93 12.57
C ASN A 113 13.10 7.01 11.45
N ASN A 114 13.15 5.73 11.71
CA ASN A 114 13.73 4.72 10.81
C ASN A 114 12.75 3.60 10.44
N HIS A 115 11.44 3.85 10.59
CA HIS A 115 10.40 2.90 10.22
C HIS A 115 9.17 3.59 9.64
N ARG A 116 8.40 2.82 8.86
CA ARG A 116 7.05 3.17 8.39
C ARG A 116 6.08 2.08 8.81
N PRO A 117 5.03 2.41 9.56
CA PRO A 117 4.00 1.44 9.92
C PRO A 117 3.23 0.94 8.70
N LEU A 118 2.80 -0.30 8.79
CA LEU A 118 1.98 -1.00 7.81
C LEU A 118 0.99 -1.89 8.55
N ILE A 119 -0.28 -1.86 8.20
CA ILE A 119 -1.29 -2.75 8.77
C ILE A 119 -1.87 -3.63 7.68
N ARG A 120 -1.99 -4.93 7.96
CA ARG A 120 -2.81 -5.83 7.18
C ARG A 120 -4.17 -6.01 7.88
N LEU A 121 -5.25 -5.68 7.16
CA LEU A 121 -6.62 -6.00 7.53
C LEU A 121 -7.11 -7.12 6.61
N ARG A 122 -7.57 -8.23 7.18
CA ARG A 122 -7.93 -9.42 6.41
C ARG A 122 -9.23 -10.02 6.92
N TRP A 123 -10.18 -10.25 6.03
CA TRP A 123 -11.34 -11.07 6.35
C TRP A 123 -10.90 -12.49 6.70
N TRP A 124 -11.51 -13.09 7.70
CA TRP A 124 -11.07 -14.37 8.27
C TRP A 124 -10.97 -15.51 7.25
N ASP A 125 -11.85 -15.50 6.24
CA ASP A 125 -11.92 -16.49 5.15
C ASP A 125 -11.02 -16.17 3.95
N ALA A 126 -10.39 -14.99 3.92
CA ALA A 126 -9.47 -14.64 2.85
C ALA A 126 -8.19 -15.50 2.90
N PRO A 127 -7.72 -16.03 1.77
CA PRO A 127 -6.56 -16.92 1.75
C PRO A 127 -5.25 -16.19 2.05
N LEU A 128 -4.28 -16.95 2.56
CA LEU A 128 -2.88 -16.53 2.67
C LEU A 128 -1.99 -17.54 1.92
N PHE A 129 -0.95 -17.02 1.28
CA PHE A 129 0.00 -17.79 0.47
C PHE A 129 1.43 -17.68 1.06
N PRO A 130 1.69 -18.23 2.28
CA PRO A 130 2.98 -18.05 2.96
C PRO A 130 4.15 -18.67 2.20
N ASP A 131 3.93 -19.72 1.43
CA ASP A 131 4.99 -20.34 0.63
C ASP A 131 5.46 -19.47 -0.54
N ALA A 132 4.63 -18.53 -1.02
CA ALA A 132 4.98 -17.58 -2.08
C ALA A 132 5.98 -16.48 -1.63
N ILE A 133 6.19 -16.32 -0.31
CA ILE A 133 7.03 -15.26 0.26
C ILE A 133 8.20 -15.79 1.10
N ARG A 134 8.50 -17.10 1.02
CA ARG A 134 9.61 -17.68 1.79
C ARG A 134 10.94 -17.01 1.47
N VAL A 135 11.77 -16.90 2.49
CA VAL A 135 13.14 -16.38 2.42
C VAL A 135 14.11 -17.39 3.04
N PRO A 136 15.39 -17.36 2.73
CA PRO A 136 16.37 -18.18 3.41
C PRO A 136 16.26 -18.05 4.93
N SER A 137 16.40 -19.14 5.64
CA SER A 137 16.47 -19.12 7.10
C SER A 137 17.92 -18.91 7.56
N TRP A 138 18.11 -18.39 8.75
CA TRP A 138 19.43 -18.29 9.36
C TRP A 138 20.18 -19.63 9.35
N ARG A 139 19.46 -20.76 9.55
CA ARG A 139 20.05 -22.11 9.49
C ARG A 139 20.58 -22.44 8.10
N GLN A 140 19.88 -22.06 7.04
CA GLN A 140 20.35 -22.26 5.66
C GLN A 140 21.60 -21.40 5.37
N GLU A 141 21.57 -20.14 5.80
CA GLU A 141 22.70 -19.22 5.62
C GLU A 141 23.98 -19.68 6.36
N ASN A 142 23.78 -20.44 7.46
CA ASN A 142 24.87 -21.04 8.24
C ASN A 142 25.08 -22.54 7.96
N SER A 143 24.58 -23.07 6.86
CA SER A 143 24.77 -24.46 6.42
C SER A 143 24.35 -25.53 7.43
N ASP A 144 23.39 -25.22 8.29
CA ASP A 144 22.82 -26.19 9.25
C ASP A 144 21.93 -27.21 8.52
N LYS A 145 22.31 -28.49 8.57
CA LYS A 145 21.59 -29.57 7.89
C LYS A 145 20.13 -29.77 8.34
N ARG A 146 19.72 -29.18 9.47
CA ARG A 146 18.35 -29.20 9.99
C ARG A 146 17.46 -28.12 9.38
N ALA A 147 17.99 -27.29 8.49
CA ALA A 147 17.23 -26.24 7.82
C ALA A 147 16.13 -26.84 6.92
N ASP A 148 14.93 -26.26 6.96
CA ASP A 148 13.91 -26.56 5.94
C ASP A 148 14.42 -26.06 4.58
N PRO A 149 14.54 -26.94 3.57
CA PRO A 149 15.04 -26.53 2.26
C PRO A 149 14.21 -25.44 1.57
N ARG A 150 12.93 -25.31 1.93
CA ARG A 150 12.05 -24.25 1.41
C ARG A 150 12.31 -22.87 2.02
N GLY A 151 13.13 -22.78 3.06
CA GLY A 151 13.32 -21.56 3.81
C GLY A 151 12.25 -21.33 4.89
N ARG A 152 12.18 -20.10 5.40
CA ARG A 152 11.18 -19.69 6.41
C ARG A 152 10.19 -18.68 5.85
N VAL A 153 8.99 -18.64 6.39
CA VAL A 153 8.08 -17.50 6.21
C VAL A 153 8.68 -16.29 6.96
N PRO A 154 8.85 -15.13 6.32
CA PRO A 154 9.38 -13.95 6.97
C PRO A 154 8.45 -13.45 8.08
N GLY A 155 9.00 -12.68 9.02
CA GLY A 155 8.23 -11.99 10.05
C GLY A 155 7.50 -10.73 9.53
N ASP A 156 6.88 -10.04 10.46
CA ASP A 156 6.11 -8.80 10.23
C ASP A 156 6.98 -7.53 10.24
N VAL A 157 8.28 -7.68 10.36
CA VAL A 157 9.28 -6.64 10.13
C VAL A 157 9.79 -6.78 8.69
N PHE A 158 9.56 -5.73 7.89
CA PHE A 158 9.91 -5.68 6.48
C PHE A 158 11.18 -4.84 6.31
N ASP A 159 12.31 -5.51 6.12
CA ASP A 159 13.60 -4.84 5.87
C ASP A 159 13.74 -4.53 4.38
N PHE A 160 13.16 -3.40 3.97
CA PHE A 160 13.24 -2.88 2.61
C PHE A 160 13.67 -1.42 2.64
N THR A 161 14.76 -1.10 1.97
CA THR A 161 15.28 0.26 1.89
C THR A 161 14.27 1.23 1.25
N ARG A 162 14.33 2.49 1.65
CA ARG A 162 13.55 3.55 0.98
C ARG A 162 14.03 3.76 -0.45
N VAL A 163 13.10 4.10 -1.34
CA VAL A 163 13.40 4.48 -2.71
C VAL A 163 13.75 5.96 -2.75
N VAL A 164 15.04 6.27 -2.64
CA VAL A 164 15.57 7.64 -2.60
C VAL A 164 16.80 7.78 -3.51
N GLY A 165 17.15 9.00 -3.84
CA GLY A 165 18.39 9.32 -4.56
C GLY A 165 18.58 8.50 -5.85
N ASN A 166 19.65 7.73 -5.92
CA ASN A 166 20.07 6.97 -7.11
C ASN A 166 19.45 5.58 -7.21
N SER A 167 18.38 5.26 -6.46
CA SER A 167 17.69 3.98 -6.59
C SER A 167 17.20 3.77 -8.03
N LYS A 168 17.47 2.59 -8.60
CA LYS A 168 16.98 2.22 -9.95
C LYS A 168 15.45 2.22 -10.08
N GLN A 169 14.75 2.05 -8.96
CA GLN A 169 13.28 2.11 -8.93
C GLN A 169 12.75 3.55 -8.96
N ARG A 170 13.59 4.56 -8.64
CA ARG A 170 13.16 5.94 -8.42
C ARG A 170 12.53 6.58 -9.66
N ARG A 171 11.36 7.17 -9.46
CA ARG A 171 10.66 8.05 -10.42
C ARG A 171 10.76 9.48 -9.89
N PRO A 172 11.66 10.33 -10.43
CA PRO A 172 11.98 11.64 -9.86
C PRO A 172 10.82 12.65 -9.96
N TRP A 173 9.83 12.35 -10.78
CA TRP A 173 8.65 13.19 -10.98
C TRP A 173 7.56 13.03 -9.89
N HIS A 174 7.77 12.15 -8.90
CA HIS A 174 6.87 11.98 -7.77
C HIS A 174 7.64 12.14 -6.45
N PRO A 175 7.09 12.83 -5.42
CA PRO A 175 7.83 13.12 -4.18
C PRO A 175 8.20 11.87 -3.39
N THR A 176 7.30 10.89 -3.35
CA THR A 176 7.47 9.66 -2.55
C THR A 176 7.31 8.43 -3.42
N GLN A 177 7.91 7.32 -3.01
CA GLN A 177 7.75 6.03 -3.70
C GLN A 177 8.05 4.88 -2.76
N LEU A 178 7.18 3.86 -2.78
CA LEU A 178 7.41 2.61 -2.06
C LEU A 178 8.40 1.71 -2.79
N ASN A 179 9.06 0.85 -2.02
CA ASN A 179 9.94 -0.19 -2.54
C ASN A 179 9.10 -1.32 -3.17
N GLU A 180 9.44 -1.71 -4.41
CA GLU A 180 8.73 -2.76 -5.14
C GLU A 180 8.77 -4.10 -4.40
N GLY A 181 9.88 -4.46 -3.74
CA GLY A 181 9.97 -5.69 -2.94
C GLY A 181 9.06 -5.72 -1.72
N LEU A 182 8.81 -4.56 -1.08
CA LEU A 182 7.82 -4.44 -0.02
C LEU A 182 6.42 -4.77 -0.54
N VAL A 183 6.02 -4.08 -1.62
CA VAL A 183 4.70 -4.28 -2.25
C VAL A 183 4.56 -5.72 -2.73
N GLU A 184 5.59 -6.27 -3.39
CA GLU A 184 5.58 -7.65 -3.88
C GLU A 184 5.35 -8.66 -2.76
N ARG A 185 6.05 -8.53 -1.62
CA ARG A 185 5.86 -9.43 -0.48
C ARG A 185 4.43 -9.38 0.05
N CYS A 186 3.85 -8.18 0.16
CA CYS A 186 2.46 -8.01 0.58
C CYS A 186 1.49 -8.70 -0.40
N LEU A 187 1.61 -8.40 -1.68
CA LEU A 187 0.71 -8.92 -2.71
C LEU A 187 0.82 -10.45 -2.86
N LYS A 188 2.04 -10.99 -2.90
CA LYS A 188 2.26 -12.45 -2.99
C LYS A 188 1.72 -13.21 -1.80
N LEU A 189 1.67 -12.59 -0.61
CA LEU A 189 1.09 -13.23 0.58
C LEU A 189 -0.44 -13.32 0.51
N THR A 190 -1.12 -12.38 -0.14
CA THR A 190 -2.56 -12.20 0.01
C THR A 190 -3.37 -12.26 -1.28
N THR A 191 -2.72 -12.29 -2.44
CA THR A 191 -3.39 -12.33 -3.74
C THR A 191 -3.28 -13.73 -4.35
N PRO A 192 -4.39 -14.39 -4.70
CA PRO A 192 -4.33 -15.68 -5.40
C PRO A 192 -3.72 -15.54 -6.80
N PRO A 193 -3.20 -16.62 -7.39
CA PRO A 193 -2.75 -16.61 -8.78
C PRO A 193 -3.85 -16.09 -9.71
N GLY A 194 -3.52 -15.08 -10.55
CA GLY A 194 -4.49 -14.42 -11.42
C GLY A 194 -5.50 -13.51 -10.72
N GLY A 195 -5.37 -13.33 -9.40
CA GLY A 195 -6.26 -12.47 -8.60
C GLY A 195 -6.18 -10.99 -8.95
N VAL A 196 -7.07 -10.20 -8.39
CA VAL A 196 -7.22 -8.77 -8.65
C VAL A 196 -6.63 -7.96 -7.51
N VAL A 197 -5.73 -7.05 -7.85
CA VAL A 197 -5.13 -6.06 -6.95
C VAL A 197 -5.70 -4.68 -7.26
N LEU A 198 -6.01 -3.93 -6.22
CA LEU A 198 -6.43 -2.53 -6.29
C LEU A 198 -5.43 -1.64 -5.54
N ASP A 199 -5.02 -0.57 -6.18
CA ASP A 199 -4.24 0.51 -5.56
C ASP A 199 -5.00 1.82 -5.71
N PRO A 200 -5.58 2.36 -4.62
CA PRO A 200 -6.35 3.59 -4.65
C PRO A 200 -5.51 4.88 -4.67
N PHE A 201 -4.17 4.76 -4.58
CA PHE A 201 -3.21 5.88 -4.57
C PHE A 201 -1.99 5.53 -5.43
N ALA A 202 -2.20 5.38 -6.73
CA ALA A 202 -1.22 4.77 -7.63
C ALA A 202 0.14 5.48 -7.69
N GLY A 203 0.19 6.80 -7.49
CA GLY A 203 1.42 7.60 -7.43
C GLY A 203 2.34 7.38 -8.61
N THR A 204 3.38 6.56 -8.41
CA THR A 204 4.33 6.18 -9.47
C THR A 204 3.94 4.92 -10.25
N GLY A 205 2.83 4.25 -9.91
CA GLY A 205 2.46 2.96 -10.49
C GLY A 205 3.29 1.77 -9.98
N THR A 206 3.84 1.86 -8.77
CA THR A 206 4.65 0.78 -8.17
C THR A 206 3.88 -0.54 -8.12
N THR A 207 2.63 -0.51 -7.69
CA THR A 207 1.77 -1.70 -7.59
C THR A 207 1.60 -2.39 -8.95
N LEU A 208 1.40 -1.64 -10.02
CA LEU A 208 1.31 -2.21 -11.37
C LEU A 208 2.61 -2.87 -11.82
N ARG A 209 3.76 -2.24 -11.54
CA ARG A 209 5.06 -2.84 -11.89
C ARG A 209 5.31 -4.15 -11.15
N VAL A 210 4.75 -4.28 -9.95
CA VAL A 210 4.78 -5.55 -9.19
C VAL A 210 3.76 -6.56 -9.74
N CYS A 211 2.55 -6.14 -10.07
CA CYS A 211 1.50 -7.04 -10.55
C CYS A 211 1.85 -7.71 -11.89
N LYS A 212 2.47 -6.97 -12.82
CA LYS A 212 2.80 -7.46 -14.16
C LYS A 212 3.64 -8.76 -14.14
N PRO A 213 4.83 -8.80 -13.51
CA PRO A 213 5.66 -10.01 -13.50
C PRO A 213 5.07 -11.14 -12.64
N ASN A 214 4.21 -10.83 -11.67
CA ASN A 214 3.61 -11.81 -10.78
C ASN A 214 2.27 -12.37 -11.29
N GLY A 215 1.80 -11.92 -12.46
CA GLY A 215 0.59 -12.46 -13.07
C GLY A 215 -0.71 -12.06 -12.35
N PHE A 216 -0.74 -10.92 -11.68
CA PHE A 216 -1.96 -10.38 -11.08
C PHE A 216 -2.64 -9.39 -12.02
N ASN A 217 -3.97 -9.35 -12.00
CA ASN A 217 -4.73 -8.25 -12.57
C ASN A 217 -4.59 -7.04 -11.65
N CYS A 218 -4.61 -5.82 -12.21
CA CYS A 218 -4.38 -4.63 -11.41
C CYS A 218 -5.28 -3.48 -11.83
N THR A 219 -5.94 -2.89 -10.85
CA THR A 219 -6.69 -1.64 -10.99
C THR A 219 -5.98 -0.56 -10.19
N LEU A 220 -5.69 0.55 -10.83
CA LEU A 220 -5.04 1.72 -10.25
C LEU A 220 -6.01 2.89 -10.25
N ILE A 221 -6.00 3.67 -9.18
CA ILE A 221 -6.70 4.95 -9.10
C ILE A 221 -5.67 6.01 -8.75
N GLU A 222 -5.68 7.12 -9.47
CA GLU A 222 -4.79 8.26 -9.22
C GLU A 222 -5.58 9.55 -9.42
N LEU A 223 -5.45 10.45 -8.47
CA LEU A 223 -6.16 11.72 -8.50
C LEU A 223 -5.55 12.68 -9.52
N ASP A 224 -4.22 12.73 -9.57
CA ASP A 224 -3.48 13.67 -10.39
C ASP A 224 -3.42 13.21 -11.86
N PRO A 225 -3.97 13.99 -12.81
CA PRO A 225 -3.99 13.60 -14.23
C PRO A 225 -2.60 13.55 -14.86
N ALA A 226 -1.63 14.35 -14.37
CA ALA A 226 -0.26 14.31 -14.88
C ALA A 226 0.47 13.03 -14.43
N TYR A 227 0.24 12.55 -13.20
CA TYR A 227 0.75 11.26 -12.77
C TYR A 227 0.08 10.12 -13.53
N CYS A 228 -1.23 10.17 -13.74
CA CYS A 228 -1.94 9.22 -14.60
C CYS A 228 -1.32 9.13 -16.00
N ALA A 229 -1.08 10.27 -16.64
CA ALA A 229 -0.48 10.31 -17.98
C ALA A 229 0.91 9.64 -18.01
N ARG A 230 1.74 9.83 -16.97
CA ARG A 230 3.05 9.19 -16.86
C ARG A 230 2.94 7.69 -16.65
N ILE A 231 2.06 7.24 -15.75
CA ILE A 231 1.80 5.80 -15.54
C ILE A 231 1.32 5.15 -16.84
N ALA A 232 0.38 5.78 -17.54
CA ALA A 232 -0.18 5.28 -18.79
C ALA A 232 0.91 5.16 -19.88
N ALA A 233 1.73 6.20 -20.06
CA ALA A 233 2.82 6.21 -21.03
C ALA A 233 3.88 5.15 -20.74
N GLU A 234 4.35 5.04 -19.49
CA GLU A 234 5.36 4.06 -19.08
C GLU A 234 4.87 2.60 -19.21
N ASN A 235 3.57 2.37 -19.20
CA ASN A 235 2.99 1.04 -19.15
C ASN A 235 2.11 0.67 -20.34
N SER A 236 1.96 1.53 -21.33
CA SER A 236 1.09 1.37 -22.51
C SER A 236 -0.36 1.07 -22.11
N LEU A 237 -0.89 1.83 -21.15
CA LEU A 237 -2.26 1.72 -20.69
C LEU A 237 -3.15 2.78 -21.28
N SER A 238 -4.43 2.44 -21.45
CA SER A 238 -5.49 3.42 -21.68
C SER A 238 -5.93 4.05 -20.36
N LEU A 239 -6.06 5.36 -20.34
CA LEU A 239 -6.55 6.09 -19.18
C LEU A 239 -8.08 6.17 -19.21
N ILE A 240 -8.71 5.85 -18.09
CA ILE A 240 -10.15 6.01 -17.88
C ILE A 240 -10.35 7.26 -17.01
N VAL A 241 -10.87 8.32 -17.61
CA VAL A 241 -11.18 9.55 -16.87
C VAL A 241 -12.51 9.38 -16.16
N TYR A 242 -12.48 9.45 -14.83
CA TYR A 242 -13.69 9.38 -14.02
C TYR A 242 -14.22 10.79 -13.77
N ALA A 243 -15.45 11.06 -14.17
CA ALA A 243 -16.02 12.40 -14.02
C ALA A 243 -16.20 12.74 -12.55
N HIS A 244 -15.54 13.78 -12.07
CA HIS A 244 -15.64 14.28 -10.71
C HIS A 244 -17.09 14.61 -10.33
N ARG A 245 -17.63 13.93 -9.33
CA ARG A 245 -18.90 14.29 -8.67
C ARG A 245 -18.70 14.99 -7.32
N SER A 246 -17.48 15.12 -6.83
CA SER A 246 -17.19 15.75 -5.54
C SER A 246 -16.22 16.92 -5.71
N VAL A 247 -16.71 18.11 -5.47
CA VAL A 247 -15.89 19.28 -5.23
C VAL A 247 -15.44 19.18 -3.77
N TRP A 248 -14.15 19.06 -3.52
CA TRP A 248 -13.58 19.30 -2.19
C TRP A 248 -13.76 20.80 -1.92
N VAL A 249 -14.85 21.18 -1.25
CA VAL A 249 -14.99 22.51 -0.70
C VAL A 249 -14.08 22.58 0.53
N ALA A 250 -13.14 23.52 0.48
CA ALA A 250 -12.19 23.87 1.50
C ALA A 250 -12.88 24.31 2.81
#